data_ae4c828b2844da108349d835e73a8c1f
#
_entry.id   ae4c828b2844da108349d835e73a8c1f
#
_cell.length_a   1.000
_cell.length_b   1.000
_cell.length_c   1.000
_cell.angle_alpha   90.00
_cell.angle_beta   90.00
_cell.angle_gamma   90.00
#
_symmetry.space_group_name_H-M   'P 1'
#
loop_
_entity.id
_entity.type
_entity.pdbx_description
1 polymer ?
#
loop_
_entity_poly.entity_id
_entity_poly.type
_entity_poly.pdbx_seq_one_letter_code
_entity_poly.pdbx_strand_id
1 'polypeptide(L)'
;MPRCLRPAVGALLLAVLWTAAPAAAAPYPDPILTTERSGDPSVVETRNGRVLVTTGPLVRRARWDPGEGWRWIRPALRRLPRWAVEDDVWADDLAKIKGRWVLYYAARVKGLGKGRRCIGVATAPTAYGAFRPVDERPLVCHRRAKTPVAWDTVPNAPGLPRRGAIDPSYFVDRPAGRGQVPTPYLLYKTDGVPSSIRMLPLGPNGLAPAAGATSSELVRADWVMENPVVLQRGGFYHLFTSEDSWAKCSYRTVWRRSTGLATWPTRPRRVLLSRATTDGLCGPGGADVIEVGGRPQLYFHGWVRDGTTIPPTPPFVAGGRGPRAHRVLYGALLRFVDDVPTVARYLTH
;
A
#
# COMPACT_ATOMS: atom_id res chain seq x y z
N MET A 1 20.37 18.31 92.17
CA MET A 1 20.38 18.78 90.77
C MET A 1 19.87 17.62 89.90
N PRO A 2 18.63 17.65 89.43
CA PRO A 2 18.12 16.57 88.57
C PRO A 2 18.41 16.83 87.11
N ARG A 3 18.86 15.81 86.39
CA ARG A 3 19.10 15.78 84.94
C ARG A 3 17.78 15.50 84.18
N CYS A 4 17.39 16.42 83.36
CA CYS A 4 16.28 16.22 82.40
C CYS A 4 16.69 15.29 81.24
N LEU A 5 16.02 14.15 81.10
CA LEU A 5 16.03 13.34 79.89
C LEU A 5 15.03 13.91 78.84
N ARG A 6 15.51 14.18 77.66
CA ARG A 6 14.67 14.52 76.50
C ARG A 6 14.30 13.24 75.72
N PRO A 7 13.05 13.01 75.35
CA PRO A 7 12.72 11.89 74.46
C PRO A 7 13.04 12.22 73.00
N ALA A 8 13.71 11.31 72.31
CA ALA A 8 13.92 11.36 70.82
C ALA A 8 12.65 10.85 70.17
N VAL A 9 12.01 11.73 69.37
CA VAL A 9 10.91 11.36 68.51
C VAL A 9 11.51 10.86 67.13
N GLY A 10 11.45 9.55 66.94
CA GLY A 10 11.81 8.94 65.65
C GLY A 10 10.68 9.11 64.63
N ALA A 11 10.92 9.89 63.59
CA ALA A 11 10.01 9.99 62.45
C ALA A 11 10.15 8.77 61.55
N LEU A 12 9.13 7.92 61.50
CA LEU A 12 9.03 6.81 60.55
C LEU A 12 8.60 7.37 59.19
N LEU A 13 9.52 7.46 58.22
CA LEU A 13 9.21 7.76 56.81
C LEU A 13 8.63 6.49 56.12
N LEU A 14 7.33 6.45 55.98
CA LEU A 14 6.65 5.45 55.12
C LEU A 14 6.90 5.80 53.65
N ALA A 15 7.82 5.08 52.99
CA ALA A 15 8.01 5.12 51.57
C ALA A 15 6.81 4.41 50.86
N VAL A 16 5.91 5.20 50.27
CA VAL A 16 4.84 4.66 49.45
C VAL A 16 5.45 4.30 48.07
N LEU A 17 5.71 3.01 47.87
CA LEU A 17 6.08 2.48 46.55
C LEU A 17 4.85 2.51 45.65
N TRP A 18 4.79 3.49 44.78
CA TRP A 18 3.85 3.49 43.67
C TRP A 18 4.29 2.42 42.65
N THR A 19 3.68 1.26 42.69
CA THR A 19 3.77 0.30 41.60
C THR A 19 2.92 0.83 40.46
N ALA A 20 3.56 1.34 39.40
CA ALA A 20 2.87 1.65 38.16
C ALA A 20 2.25 0.34 37.65
N ALA A 21 0.92 0.29 37.57
CA ALA A 21 0.23 -0.82 36.91
C ALA A 21 0.73 -0.90 35.46
N PRO A 22 1.01 -2.10 34.93
CA PRO A 22 1.38 -2.24 33.55
C PRO A 22 0.27 -1.61 32.67
N ALA A 23 0.66 -0.73 31.76
CA ALA A 23 -0.29 -0.16 30.81
C ALA A 23 -0.97 -1.31 30.08
N ALA A 24 -2.30 -1.34 30.09
CA ALA A 24 -3.05 -2.34 29.33
C ALA A 24 -2.62 -2.26 27.86
N ALA A 25 -2.30 -3.41 27.25
CA ALA A 25 -1.95 -3.47 25.84
C ALA A 25 -3.07 -2.81 25.02
N ALA A 26 -2.68 -2.03 24.00
CA ALA A 26 -3.65 -1.40 23.11
C ALA A 26 -4.51 -2.49 22.43
N PRO A 27 -5.82 -2.30 22.27
CA PRO A 27 -6.68 -3.31 21.67
C PRO A 27 -6.39 -3.52 20.18
N TYR A 28 -5.74 -2.57 19.50
CA TYR A 28 -5.38 -2.59 18.08
C TYR A 28 -3.90 -2.97 17.88
N PRO A 29 -3.51 -3.50 16.69
CA PRO A 29 -2.14 -3.89 16.43
C PRO A 29 -1.19 -2.68 16.41
N ASP A 30 0.07 -2.94 16.79
CA ASP A 30 1.13 -1.95 16.70
C ASP A 30 1.64 -1.81 15.24
N PRO A 31 1.99 -0.59 14.82
CA PRO A 31 2.63 -0.38 13.53
C PRO A 31 4.06 -0.91 13.53
N ILE A 32 4.51 -1.42 12.38
CA ILE A 32 5.88 -1.98 12.21
C ILE A 32 6.89 -0.97 11.69
N LEU A 33 6.46 0.21 11.26
CA LEU A 33 7.31 1.34 10.87
C LEU A 33 6.55 2.64 11.10
N THR A 34 7.06 3.49 11.99
CA THR A 34 6.36 4.68 12.50
C THR A 34 7.07 6.01 12.22
N THR A 35 8.36 5.98 11.93
CA THR A 35 9.21 7.18 11.94
C THR A 35 8.92 8.18 10.83
N GLU A 36 8.24 7.74 9.75
CA GLU A 36 7.81 8.60 8.65
C GLU A 36 6.49 8.09 8.03
N ARG A 37 5.92 8.88 7.12
CA ARG A 37 4.67 8.55 6.42
C ARG A 37 4.84 7.34 5.50
N SER A 38 3.97 6.34 5.64
CA SER A 38 3.94 5.10 4.86
C SER A 38 2.55 4.89 4.25
N GLY A 39 2.17 5.73 3.29
CA GLY A 39 0.90 5.54 2.56
C GLY A 39 1.07 4.60 1.37
N ASP A 40 0.10 3.72 1.14
CA ASP A 40 0.03 2.85 -0.02
C ASP A 40 1.34 2.02 -0.20
N PRO A 41 1.67 1.16 0.78
CA PRO A 41 2.90 0.38 0.75
C PRO A 41 2.89 -0.68 -0.33
N SER A 42 4.03 -0.90 -1.01
CA SER A 42 4.34 -2.13 -1.72
C SER A 42 5.63 -2.71 -1.16
N VAL A 43 5.63 -4.01 -0.86
CA VAL A 43 6.73 -4.71 -0.22
C VAL A 43 7.20 -5.87 -1.10
N VAL A 44 8.51 -6.01 -1.22
CA VAL A 44 9.11 -7.16 -1.92
C VAL A 44 10.14 -7.86 -1.06
N GLU A 45 10.20 -9.18 -1.20
CA GLU A 45 11.28 -9.98 -0.64
C GLU A 45 12.54 -9.87 -1.49
N THR A 46 13.69 -9.76 -0.84
CA THR A 46 15.00 -9.79 -1.45
C THR A 46 15.83 -10.93 -0.85
N ARG A 47 17.02 -11.21 -1.40
CA ARG A 47 17.89 -12.27 -0.83
C ARG A 47 18.22 -12.02 0.66
N ASN A 48 18.33 -10.78 1.09
CA ASN A 48 18.86 -10.42 2.41
C ASN A 48 17.85 -9.67 3.28
N GLY A 49 16.54 -9.70 2.95
CA GLY A 49 15.52 -8.97 3.71
C GLY A 49 14.37 -8.51 2.83
N ARG A 50 13.81 -7.36 3.11
CA ARG A 50 12.67 -6.79 2.37
C ARG A 50 12.91 -5.33 1.99
N VAL A 51 12.24 -4.90 0.95
CA VAL A 51 12.18 -3.49 0.55
C VAL A 51 10.73 -3.06 0.51
N LEU A 52 10.46 -1.93 1.13
CA LEU A 52 9.21 -1.18 1.06
C LEU A 52 9.41 -0.01 0.09
N VAL A 53 8.46 0.21 -0.79
CA VAL A 53 8.23 1.49 -1.49
C VAL A 53 6.86 2.02 -1.10
N THR A 54 6.70 3.36 -1.07
CA THR A 54 5.48 3.99 -0.57
C THR A 54 5.34 5.42 -1.09
N THR A 55 4.10 5.91 -1.13
CA THR A 55 3.75 7.28 -1.52
C THR A 55 4.67 8.32 -0.89
N GLY A 56 5.21 9.21 -1.71
CA GLY A 56 6.03 10.34 -1.27
C GLY A 56 6.98 10.88 -2.33
N PRO A 57 7.80 11.88 -2.00
CA PRO A 57 8.74 12.48 -2.94
C PRO A 57 9.70 11.43 -3.52
N LEU A 58 9.77 11.36 -4.87
CA LEU A 58 10.64 10.42 -5.60
C LEU A 58 10.49 8.96 -5.15
N VAL A 59 9.32 8.55 -4.64
CA VAL A 59 9.03 7.24 -4.08
C VAL A 59 9.85 6.96 -2.83
N ARG A 60 9.26 7.17 -1.67
CA ARG A 60 9.90 6.83 -0.38
C ARG A 60 10.23 5.36 -0.33
N ARG A 61 11.33 5.02 0.32
CA ARG A 61 11.80 3.65 0.38
C ARG A 61 12.42 3.32 1.75
N ALA A 62 12.04 2.15 2.27
CA ALA A 62 12.67 1.57 3.45
C ALA A 62 13.19 0.17 3.14
N ARG A 63 14.12 -0.30 3.95
CA ARG A 63 14.57 -1.71 3.96
C ARG A 63 14.31 -2.32 5.33
N TRP A 64 14.06 -3.61 5.31
CA TRP A 64 14.00 -4.44 6.49
C TRP A 64 15.15 -5.43 6.45
N ASP A 65 15.91 -5.50 7.55
CA ASP A 65 16.99 -6.45 7.75
C ASP A 65 16.66 -7.37 8.94
N PRO A 66 16.96 -8.69 8.86
CA PRO A 66 16.82 -9.57 10.00
C PRO A 66 17.60 -9.06 11.22
N GLY A 67 16.94 -8.93 12.36
CA GLY A 67 17.54 -8.46 13.62
C GLY A 67 17.64 -6.93 13.76
N GLU A 68 17.53 -6.15 12.69
CA GLU A 68 17.55 -4.68 12.72
C GLU A 68 16.16 -4.05 12.53
N GLY A 69 15.23 -4.78 11.88
CA GLY A 69 13.91 -4.27 11.55
C GLY A 69 13.90 -3.30 10.35
N TRP A 70 12.86 -2.46 10.29
CA TRP A 70 12.67 -1.49 9.20
C TRP A 70 13.45 -0.20 9.44
N ARG A 71 14.10 0.29 8.37
CA ARG A 71 14.73 1.62 8.37
C ARG A 71 14.60 2.31 7.03
N TRP A 72 14.38 3.61 7.05
CA TRP A 72 14.31 4.44 5.84
C TRP A 72 15.67 4.53 5.15
N ILE A 73 15.64 4.50 3.82
CA ILE A 73 16.79 4.69 2.97
C ILE A 73 16.47 5.74 1.89
N ARG A 74 17.43 6.05 1.03
CA ARG A 74 17.22 7.03 -0.05
C ARG A 74 15.99 6.66 -0.89
N PRO A 75 15.23 7.66 -1.39
CA PRO A 75 14.12 7.44 -2.32
C PRO A 75 14.51 6.56 -3.50
N ALA A 76 13.53 5.85 -4.06
CA ALA A 76 13.78 4.88 -5.12
C ALA A 76 14.12 5.55 -6.45
N LEU A 77 13.36 6.57 -6.88
CA LEU A 77 13.63 7.29 -8.12
C LEU A 77 14.81 8.26 -7.97
N ARG A 78 15.67 8.28 -8.96
CA ARG A 78 16.75 9.28 -9.04
C ARG A 78 16.21 10.65 -9.49
N ARG A 79 15.24 10.66 -10.40
CA ARG A 79 14.56 11.84 -10.94
C ARG A 79 13.19 11.45 -11.47
N LEU A 80 12.34 12.41 -11.64
CA LEU A 80 11.12 12.24 -12.40
C LEU A 80 11.38 12.35 -13.92
N PRO A 81 10.56 11.71 -14.78
CA PRO A 81 10.61 11.90 -16.21
C PRO A 81 10.10 13.30 -16.59
N ARG A 82 10.38 13.76 -17.81
CA ARG A 82 10.01 15.12 -18.29
C ARG A 82 8.50 15.38 -18.34
N TRP A 83 7.69 14.34 -18.45
CA TRP A 83 6.22 14.46 -18.45
C TRP A 83 5.64 14.72 -17.06
N ALA A 84 6.36 14.40 -16.01
CA ALA A 84 5.92 14.56 -14.64
C ALA A 84 6.35 15.91 -14.05
N VAL A 85 5.58 16.38 -13.08
CA VAL A 85 5.93 17.53 -12.25
C VAL A 85 6.32 17.07 -10.86
N GLU A 86 7.13 17.87 -10.18
CA GLU A 86 7.53 17.63 -8.80
C GLU A 86 6.29 17.67 -7.88
N ASP A 87 6.04 16.55 -7.24
CA ASP A 87 4.94 16.31 -6.30
C ASP A 87 5.19 14.95 -5.65
N ASP A 88 4.38 14.57 -4.66
CA ASP A 88 4.37 13.19 -4.16
C ASP A 88 4.01 12.22 -5.29
N VAL A 89 4.81 11.18 -5.41
CA VAL A 89 4.53 10.03 -6.27
C VAL A 89 3.65 9.06 -5.48
N TRP A 90 2.60 8.53 -6.09
CA TRP A 90 1.57 7.79 -5.36
C TRP A 90 1.58 6.30 -5.68
N ALA A 91 1.27 5.51 -4.63
CA ALA A 91 0.91 4.09 -4.73
C ALA A 91 1.81 3.33 -5.70
N ASP A 92 3.08 3.26 -5.34
CA ASP A 92 4.11 2.64 -6.15
C ASP A 92 4.09 1.13 -6.00
N ASP A 93 4.52 0.40 -7.04
CA ASP A 93 4.68 -1.05 -6.98
C ASP A 93 6.08 -1.47 -7.45
N LEU A 94 6.70 -2.37 -6.71
CA LEU A 94 8.05 -2.86 -6.96
C LEU A 94 8.04 -4.35 -7.27
N ALA A 95 8.60 -4.74 -8.41
CA ALA A 95 8.68 -6.13 -8.83
C ALA A 95 10.07 -6.52 -9.34
N LYS A 96 10.45 -7.80 -9.22
CA LYS A 96 11.62 -8.36 -9.86
C LYS A 96 11.21 -9.13 -11.12
N ILE A 97 11.58 -8.61 -12.30
CA ILE A 97 11.18 -9.16 -13.60
C ILE A 97 12.43 -9.52 -14.39
N LYS A 98 12.59 -10.80 -14.75
CA LYS A 98 13.75 -11.31 -15.52
C LYS A 98 15.10 -10.81 -14.98
N GLY A 99 15.28 -10.88 -13.66
CA GLY A 99 16.52 -10.49 -12.99
C GLY A 99 16.70 -9.00 -12.75
N ARG A 100 15.83 -8.13 -13.30
CA ARG A 100 15.85 -6.67 -13.12
C ARG A 100 14.79 -6.24 -12.14
N TRP A 101 15.02 -5.18 -11.39
CA TRP A 101 14.03 -4.55 -10.54
C TRP A 101 13.29 -3.48 -11.34
N VAL A 102 11.97 -3.56 -11.31
CA VAL A 102 11.04 -2.68 -12.03
C VAL A 102 10.15 -2.00 -10.99
N LEU A 103 10.05 -0.69 -11.09
CA LEU A 103 9.21 0.17 -10.25
C LEU A 103 8.14 0.79 -11.14
N TYR A 104 6.88 0.52 -10.84
CA TYR A 104 5.74 1.23 -11.40
C TYR A 104 5.32 2.32 -10.41
N TYR A 105 4.95 3.49 -10.91
CA TYR A 105 4.66 4.65 -10.06
C TYR A 105 3.65 5.60 -10.69
N ALA A 106 2.80 6.20 -9.88
CA ALA A 106 1.82 7.18 -10.35
C ALA A 106 2.32 8.60 -10.08
N ALA A 107 2.80 9.30 -11.12
CA ALA A 107 3.32 10.66 -11.02
C ALA A 107 2.34 11.68 -11.61
N ARG A 108 2.33 12.89 -11.03
CA ARG A 108 1.51 14.00 -11.49
C ARG A 108 1.96 14.46 -12.87
N VAL A 109 1.00 14.64 -13.77
CA VAL A 109 1.28 15.00 -15.17
C VAL A 109 1.31 16.52 -15.35
N LYS A 110 2.32 16.99 -16.07
CA LYS A 110 2.46 18.39 -16.45
C LYS A 110 1.26 18.85 -17.32
N GLY A 111 0.59 19.92 -16.89
CA GLY A 111 -0.53 20.50 -17.62
C GLY A 111 -1.89 19.83 -17.47
N LEU A 112 -2.02 18.73 -16.70
CA LEU A 112 -3.30 18.05 -16.46
C LEU A 112 -4.15 18.59 -15.32
N GLY A 113 -3.76 19.66 -14.69
CA GLY A 113 -4.44 20.22 -13.51
C GLY A 113 -4.06 19.49 -12.20
N LYS A 114 -4.62 19.98 -11.07
CA LYS A 114 -4.29 19.45 -9.74
C LYS A 114 -4.65 17.96 -9.61
N GLY A 115 -3.70 17.20 -9.11
CA GLY A 115 -3.92 15.83 -8.64
C GLY A 115 -3.99 14.75 -9.72
N ARG A 116 -3.94 15.07 -11.01
CA ARG A 116 -4.04 14.05 -12.06
C ARG A 116 -2.71 13.39 -12.36
N ARG A 117 -2.72 12.07 -12.37
CA ARG A 117 -1.53 11.24 -12.51
C ARG A 117 -1.64 10.26 -13.69
N CYS A 118 -0.47 9.87 -14.18
CA CYS A 118 -0.30 8.75 -15.09
C CYS A 118 0.76 7.81 -14.52
N ILE A 119 0.76 6.57 -14.97
CA ILE A 119 1.68 5.55 -14.49
C ILE A 119 2.94 5.56 -15.35
N GLY A 120 4.08 5.69 -14.69
CA GLY A 120 5.40 5.52 -15.28
C GLY A 120 6.04 4.20 -14.86
N VAL A 121 7.14 3.86 -15.52
CA VAL A 121 7.96 2.70 -15.20
C VAL A 121 9.43 3.09 -15.12
N ALA A 122 10.14 2.57 -14.13
CA ALA A 122 11.56 2.78 -13.93
C ALA A 122 12.26 1.47 -13.59
N THR A 123 13.57 1.39 -13.82
CA THR A 123 14.35 0.18 -13.55
C THR A 123 15.62 0.46 -12.76
N ALA A 124 16.05 -0.57 -12.01
CA ALA A 124 17.35 -0.60 -11.36
C ALA A 124 17.94 -2.03 -11.36
N PRO A 125 19.27 -2.19 -11.26
CA PRO A 125 19.92 -3.49 -11.13
C PRO A 125 19.59 -4.20 -9.81
N THR A 126 19.34 -3.43 -8.75
CA THR A 126 19.02 -3.94 -7.40
C THR A 126 17.82 -3.21 -6.82
N ALA A 127 17.10 -3.83 -5.87
CA ALA A 127 15.98 -3.21 -5.15
C ALA A 127 16.42 -1.95 -4.37
N TYR A 128 17.69 -1.86 -4.02
CA TYR A 128 18.31 -0.75 -3.30
C TYR A 128 18.95 0.29 -4.23
N GLY A 129 18.99 0.02 -5.53
CA GLY A 129 19.60 0.88 -6.53
C GLY A 129 18.80 2.17 -6.78
N ALA A 130 19.39 3.07 -7.54
CA ALA A 130 18.71 4.26 -8.01
C ALA A 130 17.90 3.90 -9.28
N PHE A 131 16.59 3.92 -9.18
CA PHE A 131 15.71 3.66 -10.31
C PHE A 131 15.74 4.83 -11.29
N ARG A 132 15.79 4.48 -12.58
CA ARG A 132 15.77 5.43 -13.69
C ARG A 132 14.53 5.20 -14.53
N PRO A 133 13.75 6.24 -14.84
CA PRO A 133 12.64 6.13 -15.80
C PRO A 133 13.10 5.46 -17.10
N VAL A 134 12.29 4.53 -17.60
CA VAL A 134 12.59 3.77 -18.83
C VAL A 134 12.34 4.63 -20.07
N ASP A 135 11.30 5.45 -20.04
CA ASP A 135 10.88 6.31 -21.14
C ASP A 135 10.53 7.71 -20.61
N GLU A 136 10.65 8.71 -21.45
CA GLU A 136 10.12 10.06 -21.20
C GLU A 136 8.62 10.17 -21.54
N ARG A 137 7.93 9.05 -21.69
CA ARG A 137 6.48 8.90 -21.82
C ARG A 137 5.93 8.03 -20.69
N PRO A 138 4.68 8.24 -20.23
CA PRO A 138 4.07 7.33 -19.28
C PRO A 138 3.75 5.97 -19.91
N LEU A 139 3.79 4.92 -19.09
CA LEU A 139 3.37 3.56 -19.48
C LEU A 139 1.86 3.49 -19.67
N VAL A 140 1.10 4.07 -18.74
CA VAL A 140 -0.37 4.14 -18.80
C VAL A 140 -0.83 5.57 -18.56
N CYS A 141 -1.58 6.12 -19.51
CA CYS A 141 -2.18 7.42 -19.39
C CYS A 141 -3.50 7.46 -20.17
N HIS A 142 -4.56 8.05 -19.62
CA HIS A 142 -5.84 8.11 -20.29
C HIS A 142 -5.84 9.10 -21.44
N ARG A 143 -6.54 8.77 -22.57
CA ARG A 143 -6.63 9.55 -23.81
C ARG A 143 -6.98 11.03 -23.60
N ARG A 144 -7.70 11.34 -22.53
CA ARG A 144 -8.08 12.72 -22.20
C ARG A 144 -7.22 13.36 -21.12
N ALA A 145 -6.16 12.69 -20.68
CA ALA A 145 -5.08 13.33 -20.02
C ALA A 145 -4.46 14.31 -21.03
N LYS A 146 -4.76 15.60 -20.91
CA LYS A 146 -4.25 16.63 -21.81
C LYS A 146 -2.72 16.65 -21.80
N THR A 147 -2.16 17.15 -22.88
CA THR A 147 -0.72 17.39 -23.08
C THR A 147 0.22 17.30 -21.87
N PRO A 148 1.46 16.90 -22.04
CA PRO A 148 2.16 16.69 -23.31
C PRO A 148 1.89 15.32 -23.90
N VAL A 149 1.05 14.56 -23.30
CA VAL A 149 0.89 13.14 -23.52
C VAL A 149 -0.48 12.92 -24.08
N ALA A 150 -0.62 13.18 -25.36
CA ALA A 150 -1.85 12.98 -26.08
C ALA A 150 -2.08 11.51 -26.47
N TRP A 151 -1.15 10.61 -26.15
CA TRP A 151 -1.33 9.20 -26.47
C TRP A 151 -1.95 8.45 -25.28
N ASP A 152 -3.02 7.83 -25.56
CA ASP A 152 -3.59 6.80 -24.74
C ASP A 152 -2.88 5.49 -25.04
N THR A 153 -2.22 4.96 -24.04
CA THR A 153 -1.66 3.61 -24.10
C THR A 153 -2.73 2.55 -23.89
N VAL A 154 -3.96 2.96 -23.56
CA VAL A 154 -5.10 2.06 -23.35
C VAL A 154 -6.36 2.64 -23.98
N PRO A 155 -7.22 1.81 -24.61
CA PRO A 155 -8.46 2.25 -25.22
C PRO A 155 -9.37 2.95 -24.20
N ASN A 156 -9.97 4.04 -24.63
CA ASN A 156 -10.93 4.78 -23.82
C ASN A 156 -12.28 4.06 -23.85
N ALA A 157 -12.69 3.42 -22.76
CA ALA A 157 -14.01 2.86 -22.64
C ALA A 157 -15.04 3.97 -22.32
N PRO A 158 -16.23 3.97 -22.97
CA PRO A 158 -17.30 4.89 -22.64
C PRO A 158 -17.65 4.84 -21.14
N GLY A 159 -17.92 5.98 -20.54
CA GLY A 159 -18.31 6.08 -19.13
C GLY A 159 -17.19 5.92 -18.09
N LEU A 160 -15.93 5.72 -18.52
CA LEU A 160 -14.80 5.74 -17.58
C LEU A 160 -14.48 7.17 -17.12
N PRO A 161 -14.07 7.34 -15.84
CA PRO A 161 -13.57 8.61 -15.35
C PRO A 161 -12.33 9.04 -16.15
N ARG A 162 -12.22 10.34 -16.44
CA ARG A 162 -11.18 10.92 -17.29
C ARG A 162 -10.12 11.65 -16.48
N ARG A 163 -9.74 11.11 -15.34
CA ARG A 163 -8.88 11.80 -14.38
C ARG A 163 -7.45 11.27 -14.28
N GLY A 164 -7.09 10.26 -15.04
CA GLY A 164 -5.76 9.67 -15.04
C GLY A 164 -5.77 8.19 -14.63
N ALA A 165 -4.59 7.65 -14.39
CA ALA A 165 -4.36 6.29 -13.93
C ALA A 165 -3.45 6.31 -12.70
N ILE A 166 -3.82 5.55 -11.66
CA ILE A 166 -3.11 5.46 -10.39
C ILE A 166 -3.08 4.01 -9.89
N ASP A 167 -2.41 3.79 -8.79
CA ASP A 167 -2.38 2.52 -8.05
C ASP A 167 -1.94 1.33 -8.93
N PRO A 168 -0.76 1.42 -9.57
CA PRO A 168 -0.24 0.29 -10.33
C PRO A 168 0.08 -0.87 -9.42
N SER A 169 -0.18 -2.11 -9.86
CA SER A 169 0.24 -3.34 -9.22
C SER A 169 0.59 -4.39 -10.26
N TYR A 170 1.79 -4.93 -10.20
CA TYR A 170 2.29 -5.96 -11.11
C TYR A 170 1.78 -7.34 -10.67
N PHE A 171 1.29 -8.09 -11.64
CA PHE A 171 0.81 -9.44 -11.42
C PHE A 171 1.26 -10.36 -12.55
N VAL A 172 1.63 -11.58 -12.21
CA VAL A 172 1.89 -12.64 -13.21
C VAL A 172 0.85 -13.72 -13.05
N ASP A 173 0.00 -13.85 -14.05
CA ASP A 173 -0.91 -14.98 -14.15
C ASP A 173 -0.12 -16.25 -14.50
N ARG A 174 -0.30 -17.29 -13.70
CA ARG A 174 0.28 -18.62 -13.89
C ARG A 174 -0.83 -19.64 -13.99
N PRO A 175 -1.52 -19.70 -15.14
CA PRO A 175 -2.63 -20.63 -15.28
C PRO A 175 -2.15 -22.08 -15.09
N ALA A 176 -3.00 -22.88 -14.46
CA ALA A 176 -2.73 -24.31 -14.28
C ALA A 176 -2.83 -25.04 -15.64
N GLY A 177 -1.85 -25.89 -15.94
CA GLY A 177 -1.86 -26.71 -17.16
C GLY A 177 -0.50 -26.79 -17.85
N ARG A 178 -0.24 -27.92 -18.52
CA ARG A 178 0.99 -28.09 -19.31
C ARG A 178 0.96 -27.16 -20.52
N GLY A 179 2.07 -26.45 -20.75
CA GLY A 179 2.24 -25.56 -21.91
C GLY A 179 1.65 -24.16 -21.75
N GLN A 180 1.02 -23.85 -20.63
CA GLN A 180 0.55 -22.48 -20.35
C GLN A 180 1.74 -21.56 -20.04
N VAL A 181 1.75 -20.41 -20.69
CA VAL A 181 2.83 -19.42 -20.52
C VAL A 181 2.40 -18.37 -19.49
N PRO A 182 3.22 -18.13 -18.45
CA PRO A 182 2.96 -17.06 -17.50
C PRO A 182 2.83 -15.71 -18.21
N THR A 183 1.75 -15.02 -17.96
CA THR A 183 1.44 -13.72 -18.60
C THR A 183 1.54 -12.60 -17.58
N PRO A 184 2.42 -11.61 -17.79
CA PRO A 184 2.52 -10.45 -16.92
C PRO A 184 1.43 -9.44 -17.22
N TYR A 185 0.87 -8.86 -16.18
CA TYR A 185 -0.15 -7.81 -16.21
C TYR A 185 0.23 -6.64 -15.31
N LEU A 186 -0.25 -5.47 -15.68
CA LEU A 186 -0.34 -4.32 -14.79
C LEU A 186 -1.81 -4.10 -14.43
N LEU A 187 -2.11 -4.23 -13.15
CA LEU A 187 -3.36 -3.79 -12.57
C LEU A 187 -3.26 -2.30 -12.27
N TYR A 188 -4.36 -1.57 -12.38
CA TYR A 188 -4.38 -0.16 -12.00
C TYR A 188 -5.82 0.34 -11.83
N LYS A 189 -5.97 1.50 -11.20
CA LYS A 189 -7.24 2.20 -11.09
C LYS A 189 -7.32 3.36 -12.08
N THR A 190 -8.48 3.57 -12.69
CA THR A 190 -8.82 4.88 -13.27
C THR A 190 -9.17 5.84 -12.15
N ASP A 191 -8.49 6.99 -12.06
CA ASP A 191 -8.72 7.94 -11.00
C ASP A 191 -10.14 8.55 -11.08
N GLY A 192 -10.79 8.72 -9.93
CA GLY A 192 -12.13 9.26 -9.78
C GLY A 192 -13.22 8.21 -9.53
N VAL A 193 -14.48 8.68 -9.54
CA VAL A 193 -15.71 7.89 -9.36
C VAL A 193 -16.59 8.11 -10.58
N PRO A 194 -17.21 7.06 -11.14
CA PRO A 194 -17.11 5.64 -10.78
C PRO A 194 -15.66 5.13 -10.87
N SER A 195 -15.25 4.32 -9.88
CA SER A 195 -13.94 3.67 -9.87
C SER A 195 -13.93 2.48 -10.80
N SER A 196 -12.87 2.31 -11.57
CA SER A 196 -12.66 1.15 -12.43
C SER A 196 -11.27 0.56 -12.16
N ILE A 197 -11.24 -0.68 -11.69
CA ILE A 197 -10.02 -1.47 -11.63
C ILE A 197 -9.82 -2.13 -12.98
N ARG A 198 -8.65 -1.93 -13.55
CA ARG A 198 -8.30 -2.38 -14.89
C ARG A 198 -7.06 -3.24 -14.90
N MET A 199 -6.90 -4.01 -15.96
CA MET A 199 -5.77 -4.89 -16.21
C MET A 199 -5.24 -4.67 -17.62
N LEU A 200 -3.93 -4.49 -17.75
CA LEU A 200 -3.23 -4.32 -19.03
C LEU A 200 -2.19 -5.44 -19.18
N PRO A 201 -2.27 -6.27 -20.24
CA PRO A 201 -1.21 -7.22 -20.53
C PRO A 201 0.10 -6.50 -20.83
N LEU A 202 1.18 -6.95 -20.19
CA LEU A 202 2.52 -6.42 -20.39
C LEU A 202 3.36 -7.33 -21.29
N GLY A 203 4.32 -6.74 -21.98
CA GLY A 203 5.40 -7.49 -22.61
C GLY A 203 6.24 -8.24 -21.58
N PRO A 204 7.02 -9.27 -22.01
CA PRO A 204 7.69 -10.21 -21.09
C PRO A 204 8.69 -9.59 -20.11
N ASN A 205 9.15 -8.36 -20.36
CA ASN A 205 10.07 -7.61 -19.50
C ASN A 205 9.35 -6.64 -18.55
N GLY A 206 8.01 -6.51 -18.66
CA GLY A 206 7.20 -5.62 -17.84
C GLY A 206 7.34 -4.12 -18.13
N LEU A 207 8.08 -3.73 -19.16
CA LEU A 207 8.44 -2.32 -19.40
C LEU A 207 7.52 -1.60 -20.39
N ALA A 208 6.68 -2.33 -21.08
CA ALA A 208 5.73 -1.82 -22.07
C ALA A 208 4.49 -2.71 -22.11
N PRO A 209 3.36 -2.23 -22.67
CA PRO A 209 2.24 -3.09 -23.00
C PRO A 209 2.68 -4.20 -23.96
N ALA A 210 2.05 -5.36 -23.90
CA ALA A 210 2.22 -6.39 -24.91
C ALA A 210 1.78 -5.86 -26.29
N ALA A 211 2.33 -6.39 -27.36
CA ALA A 211 1.98 -5.97 -28.72
C ALA A 211 0.48 -6.15 -28.96
N GLY A 212 -0.20 -5.08 -29.39
CA GLY A 212 -1.64 -5.07 -29.62
C GLY A 212 -2.50 -5.16 -28.35
N ALA A 213 -1.90 -5.09 -27.16
CA ALA A 213 -2.64 -5.20 -25.92
C ALA A 213 -3.62 -4.04 -25.71
N THR A 214 -4.77 -4.38 -25.19
CA THR A 214 -5.79 -3.44 -24.73
C THR A 214 -6.05 -3.65 -23.24
N SER A 215 -6.40 -2.57 -22.55
CA SER A 215 -6.79 -2.64 -21.15
C SER A 215 -8.21 -3.17 -21.01
N SER A 216 -8.43 -4.13 -20.12
CA SER A 216 -9.75 -4.63 -19.74
C SER A 216 -10.16 -4.14 -18.35
N GLU A 217 -11.45 -3.93 -18.15
CA GLU A 217 -12.03 -3.63 -16.85
C GLU A 217 -12.29 -4.92 -16.10
N LEU A 218 -11.77 -5.03 -14.87
CA LEU A 218 -12.01 -6.16 -14.00
C LEU A 218 -13.25 -5.94 -13.11
N VAL A 219 -13.30 -4.79 -12.46
CA VAL A 219 -14.39 -4.42 -11.55
C VAL A 219 -14.66 -2.92 -11.64
N ARG A 220 -15.95 -2.56 -11.60
CA ARG A 220 -16.41 -1.16 -11.49
C ARG A 220 -17.23 -0.95 -10.23
N ALA A 221 -17.14 0.25 -9.65
CA ALA A 221 -17.94 0.64 -8.48
C ALA A 221 -18.29 2.12 -8.54
N ASP A 222 -19.51 2.46 -8.09
CA ASP A 222 -19.98 3.85 -8.00
C ASP A 222 -19.51 4.55 -6.71
N TRP A 223 -18.49 3.98 -6.08
CA TRP A 223 -17.81 4.51 -4.90
C TRP A 223 -16.29 4.43 -5.09
N VAL A 224 -15.53 5.01 -4.16
CA VAL A 224 -14.06 4.88 -4.17
C VAL A 224 -13.67 3.44 -3.93
N MET A 225 -13.00 2.84 -4.91
CA MET A 225 -12.38 1.52 -4.88
C MET A 225 -11.03 1.63 -5.57
N GLU A 226 -9.95 1.29 -4.86
CA GLU A 226 -8.57 1.58 -5.27
C GLU A 226 -7.56 0.58 -4.73
N ASN A 227 -6.27 0.76 -5.05
CA ASN A 227 -5.15 -0.11 -4.64
C ASN A 227 -5.41 -1.60 -4.95
N PRO A 228 -5.56 -1.99 -6.23
CA PRO A 228 -5.80 -3.38 -6.60
C PRO A 228 -4.54 -4.22 -6.43
N VAL A 229 -4.65 -5.36 -5.75
CA VAL A 229 -3.61 -6.41 -5.69
C VAL A 229 -4.25 -7.76 -5.92
N VAL A 230 -3.65 -8.60 -6.76
CA VAL A 230 -4.13 -9.97 -7.01
C VAL A 230 -3.14 -10.99 -6.47
N LEU A 231 -3.63 -11.92 -5.69
CA LEU A 231 -2.93 -13.14 -5.29
C LEU A 231 -3.60 -14.34 -5.97
N GLN A 232 -2.81 -15.16 -6.66
CA GLN A 232 -3.27 -16.44 -7.22
C GLN A 232 -2.93 -17.56 -6.23
N ARG A 233 -3.97 -18.22 -5.67
CA ARG A 233 -3.79 -19.26 -4.66
C ARG A 233 -4.99 -20.22 -4.63
N GLY A 234 -4.73 -21.52 -4.36
CA GLY A 234 -5.79 -22.52 -4.19
C GLY A 234 -6.68 -22.73 -5.42
N GLY A 235 -6.18 -22.45 -6.63
CA GLY A 235 -6.99 -22.50 -7.86
C GLY A 235 -7.90 -21.28 -8.07
N PHE A 236 -7.75 -20.25 -7.22
CA PHE A 236 -8.50 -19.02 -7.29
C PHE A 236 -7.59 -17.80 -7.46
N TYR A 237 -8.18 -16.73 -7.97
CA TYR A 237 -7.65 -15.39 -7.91
C TYR A 237 -8.34 -14.64 -6.77
N HIS A 238 -7.55 -13.97 -5.94
CA HIS A 238 -8.01 -13.17 -4.82
C HIS A 238 -7.66 -11.72 -5.10
N LEU A 239 -8.65 -10.86 -5.34
CA LEU A 239 -8.48 -9.43 -5.55
C LEU A 239 -8.71 -8.69 -4.25
N PHE A 240 -7.67 -8.03 -3.76
CA PHE A 240 -7.73 -7.09 -2.65
C PHE A 240 -7.84 -5.68 -3.22
N THR A 241 -8.70 -4.87 -2.63
CA THR A 241 -8.86 -3.44 -2.94
C THR A 241 -9.14 -2.66 -1.67
N SER A 242 -8.93 -1.36 -1.71
CA SER A 242 -9.34 -0.48 -0.63
C SER A 242 -10.60 0.28 -1.02
N GLU A 243 -11.49 0.50 -0.08
CA GLU A 243 -12.77 1.20 -0.30
C GLU A 243 -12.96 2.36 0.66
N ASP A 244 -13.79 3.35 0.25
CA ASP A 244 -14.04 4.63 0.89
C ASP A 244 -12.86 5.61 0.73
N SER A 245 -12.87 6.73 1.45
CA SER A 245 -11.83 7.76 1.34
C SER A 245 -10.63 7.44 2.22
N TRP A 246 -9.44 7.39 1.62
CA TRP A 246 -8.17 7.21 2.33
C TRP A 246 -7.96 8.22 3.47
N ALA A 247 -8.60 9.38 3.40
CA ALA A 247 -8.51 10.46 4.37
C ALA A 247 -9.41 10.27 5.60
N LYS A 248 -10.12 9.13 5.71
CA LYS A 248 -11.08 8.85 6.78
C LYS A 248 -10.78 7.52 7.48
N CYS A 249 -11.25 7.39 8.72
CA CYS A 249 -11.19 6.12 9.44
C CYS A 249 -12.12 5.02 8.86
N SER A 250 -13.04 5.39 7.97
CA SER A 250 -13.90 4.45 7.25
C SER A 250 -13.20 3.74 6.07
N TYR A 251 -12.00 4.21 5.67
CA TYR A 251 -11.17 3.51 4.69
C TYR A 251 -10.85 2.10 5.17
N ARG A 252 -10.94 1.11 4.26
CA ARG A 252 -10.88 -0.29 4.63
C ARG A 252 -10.35 -1.15 3.50
N THR A 253 -9.73 -2.27 3.82
CA THR A 253 -9.35 -3.32 2.87
C THR A 253 -10.50 -4.30 2.67
N VAL A 254 -10.88 -4.52 1.43
CA VAL A 254 -11.88 -5.50 1.03
C VAL A 254 -11.28 -6.55 0.09
N TRP A 255 -11.95 -7.68 -0.01
CA TRP A 255 -11.49 -8.81 -0.77
C TRP A 255 -12.63 -9.46 -1.59
N ARG A 256 -12.26 -9.96 -2.77
CA ARG A 256 -13.11 -10.73 -3.69
C ARG A 256 -12.36 -11.96 -4.18
N ARG A 257 -13.11 -12.99 -4.58
CA ARG A 257 -12.56 -14.22 -5.16
C ARG A 257 -13.18 -14.50 -6.52
N SER A 258 -12.39 -15.03 -7.46
CA SER A 258 -12.84 -15.52 -8.75
C SER A 258 -12.06 -16.76 -9.16
N THR A 259 -12.65 -17.60 -9.99
CA THR A 259 -11.98 -18.71 -10.68
C THR A 259 -11.33 -18.29 -11.99
N GLY A 260 -11.64 -17.10 -12.50
CA GLY A 260 -11.09 -16.54 -13.73
C GLY A 260 -10.58 -15.12 -13.53
N LEU A 261 -9.40 -14.83 -14.07
CA LEU A 261 -8.77 -13.51 -13.92
C LEU A 261 -9.59 -12.37 -14.55
N ALA A 262 -10.31 -12.64 -15.63
CA ALA A 262 -11.07 -11.63 -16.36
C ALA A 262 -12.49 -11.39 -15.82
N THR A 263 -12.97 -12.20 -14.89
CA THR A 263 -14.36 -12.17 -14.44
C THR A 263 -14.43 -12.02 -12.91
N TRP A 264 -14.79 -10.84 -12.45
CA TRP A 264 -14.85 -10.53 -11.04
C TRP A 264 -16.26 -10.14 -10.60
N PRO A 265 -16.76 -10.71 -9.50
CA PRO A 265 -18.05 -10.27 -8.96
C PRO A 265 -17.90 -8.88 -8.34
N THR A 266 -18.79 -7.97 -8.66
CA THR A 266 -18.91 -6.70 -7.94
C THR A 266 -19.37 -6.95 -6.51
N ARG A 267 -20.25 -7.94 -6.32
CA ARG A 267 -20.75 -8.46 -5.04
C ARG A 267 -20.89 -9.99 -5.10
N PRO A 268 -20.72 -10.75 -4.01
CA PRO A 268 -20.37 -10.25 -2.68
C PRO A 268 -18.88 -9.87 -2.59
N ARG A 269 -18.62 -8.78 -1.87
CA ARG A 269 -17.29 -8.44 -1.40
C ARG A 269 -17.26 -8.59 0.13
N ARG A 270 -16.11 -8.97 0.67
CA ARG A 270 -15.92 -9.15 2.10
C ARG A 270 -14.92 -8.16 2.65
N VAL A 271 -15.19 -7.59 3.81
CA VAL A 271 -14.25 -6.73 4.52
C VAL A 271 -13.20 -7.62 5.18
N LEU A 272 -11.93 -7.37 4.88
CA LEU A 272 -10.79 -8.02 5.54
C LEU A 272 -10.29 -7.16 6.71
N LEU A 273 -10.01 -5.89 6.44
CA LEU A 273 -9.58 -4.93 7.45
C LEU A 273 -10.52 -3.72 7.45
N SER A 274 -10.95 -3.34 8.63
CA SER A 274 -11.68 -2.11 8.92
C SER A 274 -11.40 -1.69 10.35
N ARG A 275 -11.84 -0.52 10.75
CA ARG A 275 -11.74 -0.10 12.15
C ARG A 275 -12.35 -1.13 13.11
N ALA A 276 -13.47 -1.77 12.73
CA ALA A 276 -14.12 -2.76 13.57
C ALA A 276 -13.37 -4.10 13.64
N THR A 277 -12.77 -4.56 12.53
CA THR A 277 -12.05 -5.85 12.49
C THR A 277 -10.60 -5.75 12.97
N THR A 278 -10.12 -4.55 13.28
CA THR A 278 -8.77 -4.26 13.77
C THR A 278 -8.78 -3.59 15.15
N ASP A 279 -9.88 -3.72 15.88
CA ASP A 279 -10.06 -3.21 17.24
C ASP A 279 -9.72 -1.71 17.40
N GLY A 280 -9.91 -0.93 16.35
CA GLY A 280 -9.79 0.53 16.44
C GLY A 280 -8.86 1.22 15.47
N LEU A 281 -8.12 0.53 14.60
CA LEU A 281 -7.28 1.22 13.60
C LEU A 281 -8.11 2.16 12.74
N CYS A 282 -7.57 3.34 12.49
CA CYS A 282 -8.20 4.34 11.63
C CYS A 282 -7.72 4.14 10.19
N GLY A 283 -8.64 3.76 9.30
CA GLY A 283 -8.41 3.67 7.85
C GLY A 283 -7.39 2.60 7.42
N PRO A 284 -7.51 1.33 7.85
CA PRO A 284 -6.61 0.27 7.41
C PRO A 284 -6.84 -0.09 5.94
N GLY A 285 -5.96 0.37 5.06
CA GLY A 285 -6.08 0.20 3.61
C GLY A 285 -4.79 0.45 2.85
N GLY A 286 -4.88 0.60 1.52
CA GLY A 286 -3.72 0.69 0.63
C GLY A 286 -2.88 -0.58 0.71
N ALA A 287 -3.52 -1.75 0.71
CA ALA A 287 -2.85 -2.99 1.05
C ALA A 287 -2.09 -3.59 -0.13
N ASP A 288 -0.93 -4.16 0.16
CA ASP A 288 -0.15 -5.05 -0.70
C ASP A 288 -0.10 -6.46 -0.11
N VAL A 289 -0.08 -7.47 -0.96
CA VAL A 289 -0.01 -8.89 -0.56
C VAL A 289 1.15 -9.58 -1.25
N ILE A 290 2.08 -10.08 -0.46
CA ILE A 290 3.23 -10.84 -0.95
C ILE A 290 3.27 -12.25 -0.33
N GLU A 291 3.95 -13.17 -0.98
CA GLU A 291 4.28 -14.47 -0.40
C GLU A 291 5.73 -14.48 0.09
N VAL A 292 5.91 -14.74 1.38
CA VAL A 292 7.21 -14.88 2.03
C VAL A 292 7.36 -16.30 2.54
N GLY A 293 8.26 -17.07 1.94
CA GLY A 293 8.42 -18.48 2.26
C GLY A 293 7.14 -19.30 2.11
N GLY A 294 6.33 -19.01 1.07
CA GLY A 294 5.04 -19.66 0.79
C GLY A 294 3.90 -19.23 1.72
N ARG A 295 4.12 -18.22 2.59
CA ARG A 295 3.12 -17.67 3.51
C ARG A 295 2.68 -16.30 3.04
N PRO A 296 1.39 -16.06 2.75
CA PRO A 296 0.92 -14.75 2.34
C PRO A 296 0.97 -13.77 3.51
N GLN A 297 1.57 -12.62 3.26
CA GLN A 297 1.66 -11.49 4.17
C GLN A 297 0.99 -10.28 3.53
N LEU A 298 0.20 -9.58 4.32
CA LEU A 298 -0.48 -8.35 3.96
C LEU A 298 0.25 -7.18 4.61
N TYR A 299 0.66 -6.20 3.82
CA TYR A 299 1.18 -4.93 4.28
C TYR A 299 0.18 -3.84 3.96
N PHE A 300 -0.10 -2.95 4.89
CA PHE A 300 -1.12 -1.93 4.73
C PHE A 300 -0.78 -0.69 5.58
N HIS A 301 -1.43 0.42 5.29
CA HIS A 301 -1.30 1.60 6.14
C HIS A 301 -2.51 1.79 7.06
N GLY A 302 -2.30 2.51 8.14
CA GLY A 302 -3.33 3.05 9.01
C GLY A 302 -2.90 4.41 9.53
N TRP A 303 -3.84 5.23 10.00
CA TRP A 303 -3.57 6.54 10.55
C TRP A 303 -3.23 6.48 12.03
N VAL A 304 -2.20 7.22 12.43
CA VAL A 304 -1.85 7.51 13.83
C VAL A 304 -1.71 9.01 14.05
N ARG A 305 -1.91 9.48 15.28
CA ARG A 305 -1.64 10.86 15.67
C ARG A 305 -0.13 11.09 15.68
N ASP A 306 0.31 12.26 15.22
CA ASP A 306 1.74 12.59 15.15
C ASP A 306 2.42 12.42 16.52
N GLY A 307 3.59 11.80 16.48
CA GLY A 307 4.37 11.49 17.67
C GLY A 307 3.83 10.34 18.55
N THR A 308 2.85 9.59 18.06
CA THR A 308 2.26 8.46 18.78
C THR A 308 2.04 7.25 17.86
N THR A 309 1.68 6.10 18.44
CA THR A 309 1.13 4.95 17.72
C THR A 309 -0.40 4.86 17.83
N ILE A 310 -1.05 5.88 18.41
CA ILE A 310 -2.47 5.89 18.73
C ILE A 310 -3.28 6.34 17.52
N PRO A 311 -4.27 5.57 17.04
CA PRO A 311 -5.16 5.98 15.98
C PRO A 311 -5.97 7.25 16.34
N PRO A 312 -6.23 8.15 15.38
CA PRO A 312 -7.13 9.28 15.62
C PRO A 312 -8.57 8.80 15.84
N THR A 313 -9.31 9.54 16.65
CA THR A 313 -10.73 9.23 16.93
C THR A 313 -11.65 9.75 15.81
N PRO A 314 -12.62 8.96 15.32
CA PRO A 314 -13.63 9.45 14.40
C PRO A 314 -14.55 10.51 15.04
N PRO A 315 -15.08 11.45 14.23
CA PRO A 315 -14.82 11.61 12.82
C PRO A 315 -13.43 12.19 12.57
N PHE A 316 -12.62 11.50 11.75
CA PHE A 316 -11.28 11.94 11.35
C PHE A 316 -11.26 12.15 9.83
N VAL A 317 -10.67 13.27 9.41
CA VAL A 317 -10.38 13.60 8.00
C VAL A 317 -8.95 14.12 7.92
N ALA A 318 -8.14 13.56 7.05
CA ALA A 318 -6.77 13.99 6.86
C ALA A 318 -6.70 15.49 6.46
N GLY A 319 -5.84 16.24 7.14
CA GLY A 319 -5.70 17.69 6.93
C GLY A 319 -6.85 18.53 7.51
N GLY A 320 -7.81 17.92 8.24
CA GLY A 320 -8.87 18.62 8.96
C GLY A 320 -8.34 19.40 10.18
N ARG A 321 -9.25 20.16 10.84
CA ARG A 321 -8.93 20.78 12.13
C ARG A 321 -8.81 19.72 13.22
N GLY A 322 -7.71 19.73 13.96
CA GLY A 322 -7.46 18.77 15.04
C GLY A 322 -5.99 18.35 15.12
N PRO A 323 -5.66 17.37 15.96
CA PRO A 323 -4.31 16.81 16.04
C PRO A 323 -3.84 16.35 14.67
N ARG A 324 -2.60 16.69 14.32
CA ARG A 324 -1.98 16.19 13.10
C ARG A 324 -1.85 14.68 13.16
N ALA A 325 -2.01 14.04 12.02
CA ALA A 325 -1.91 12.59 11.89
C ALA A 325 -1.22 12.22 10.57
N HIS A 326 -0.60 11.05 10.54
CA HIS A 326 0.03 10.52 9.34
C HIS A 326 -0.23 9.01 9.22
N ARG A 327 -0.04 8.47 8.03
CA ARG A 327 -0.15 7.03 7.77
C ARG A 327 1.15 6.35 8.12
N VAL A 328 1.07 5.19 8.79
CA VAL A 328 2.20 4.34 9.18
C VAL A 328 2.00 2.93 8.66
N LEU A 329 3.07 2.13 8.62
CA LEU A 329 3.05 0.77 8.10
C LEU A 329 2.60 -0.24 9.15
N TYR A 330 1.67 -1.09 8.75
CA TYR A 330 1.27 -2.31 9.47
C TYR A 330 1.55 -3.54 8.61
N GLY A 331 1.63 -4.70 9.25
CA GLY A 331 1.75 -5.97 8.58
C GLY A 331 0.91 -7.05 9.25
N ALA A 332 0.46 -8.03 8.47
CA ALA A 332 -0.26 -9.19 8.97
C ALA A 332 0.10 -10.45 8.19
N LEU A 333 0.17 -11.57 8.89
CA LEU A 333 0.18 -12.89 8.28
C LEU A 333 -1.25 -13.27 7.96
N LEU A 334 -1.49 -13.65 6.70
CA LEU A 334 -2.78 -14.18 6.29
C LEU A 334 -2.83 -15.71 6.40
N ARG A 335 -3.99 -16.22 6.74
CA ARG A 335 -4.37 -17.63 6.65
C ARG A 335 -5.57 -17.74 5.74
N PHE A 336 -5.58 -18.76 4.90
CA PHE A 336 -6.73 -19.11 4.05
C PHE A 336 -7.43 -20.33 4.65
N VAL A 337 -8.71 -20.17 4.95
CA VAL A 337 -9.60 -21.25 5.40
C VAL A 337 -10.73 -21.32 4.37
N ASP A 338 -10.89 -22.45 3.71
CA ASP A 338 -11.84 -22.64 2.60
C ASP A 338 -11.68 -21.55 1.51
N ASP A 339 -10.42 -21.23 1.19
CA ASP A 339 -10.03 -20.16 0.26
C ASP A 339 -10.53 -18.75 0.65
N VAL A 340 -10.83 -18.54 1.92
CA VAL A 340 -11.17 -17.25 2.51
C VAL A 340 -9.98 -16.70 3.30
N PRO A 341 -9.40 -15.54 2.91
CA PRO A 341 -8.32 -14.92 3.66
C PRO A 341 -8.83 -14.37 5.00
N THR A 342 -8.06 -14.64 6.05
CA THR A 342 -8.25 -14.10 7.39
C THR A 342 -6.91 -13.66 7.94
N VAL A 343 -6.91 -12.67 8.83
CA VAL A 343 -5.70 -12.29 9.57
C VAL A 343 -5.43 -13.38 10.62
N ALA A 344 -4.29 -14.06 10.48
CA ALA A 344 -3.85 -15.06 11.45
C ALA A 344 -3.18 -14.41 12.66
N ARG A 345 -2.36 -13.40 12.41
CA ARG A 345 -1.71 -12.55 13.42
C ARG A 345 -1.14 -11.29 12.76
N TYR A 346 -0.97 -10.23 13.52
CA TYR A 346 -0.23 -9.07 13.09
C TYR A 346 1.28 -9.31 13.22
N LEU A 347 2.04 -8.67 12.32
CA LEU A 347 3.51 -8.68 12.40
C LEU A 347 3.94 -7.66 13.45
N THR A 348 4.99 -7.98 14.17
CA THR A 348 5.66 -7.09 15.12
C THR A 348 7.02 -6.66 14.59
N HIS A 349 7.64 -5.67 15.23
CA HIS A 349 9.01 -5.21 14.93
C HIS A 349 10.04 -6.32 14.99
#